data_71ab08968c1e2b9decef2214ea5e21c4
#
_entry.id   71ab08968c1e2b9decef2214ea5e21c4
#
_cell.length_a   1.000
_cell.length_b   1.000
_cell.length_c   1.000
_cell.angle_alpha   90.00
_cell.angle_beta   90.00
_cell.angle_gamma   90.00
#
_symmetry.space_group_name_H-M   'P 1'
#
loop_
_entity.id
_entity.type
_entity.pdbx_description
1 polymer ?
#
loop_
_entity_poly.entity_id
_entity_poly.type
_entity_poly.pdbx_seq_one_letter_code
_entity_poly.pdbx_strand_id
1 'polypeptide(L)'
;MIDENKNPWTSLSKQIVYDNKWITVTHEEVLTPGGSKGIYGKVHLKNYAIGIVPVDKDGNTWLVGQYRYPLSEYSWEIPEGGGLLENDILAAAQRELKEEVGLTANKWTQIAR
;
A
#
# COMPACT_ATOMS: atom_id res chain seq x y z
N MET A 1 5.60 -33.55 -6.09
CA MET A 1 5.83 -32.47 -5.10
C MET A 1 5.06 -31.22 -5.54
N ILE A 2 4.28 -30.64 -4.67
CA ILE A 2 3.55 -29.39 -4.97
C ILE A 2 4.54 -28.23 -4.86
N ASP A 3 4.68 -27.45 -5.92
CA ASP A 3 5.44 -26.21 -5.88
C ASP A 3 4.55 -25.11 -5.30
N GLU A 4 4.75 -24.78 -4.05
CA GLU A 4 3.97 -23.76 -3.32
C GLU A 4 4.13 -22.33 -3.90
N ASN A 5 5.16 -22.11 -4.72
CA ASN A 5 5.38 -20.82 -5.38
C ASN A 5 4.62 -20.70 -6.71
N LYS A 6 4.07 -21.79 -7.22
CA LYS A 6 3.30 -21.77 -8.46
C LYS A 6 1.88 -21.29 -8.20
N ASN A 7 1.44 -20.28 -8.97
CA ASN A 7 0.08 -19.80 -8.88
C ASN A 7 -0.93 -20.92 -9.22
N PRO A 8 -1.76 -21.37 -8.25
CA PRO A 8 -2.75 -22.41 -8.49
C PRO A 8 -4.07 -21.91 -9.08
N TRP A 9 -4.20 -20.59 -9.26
CA TRP A 9 -5.40 -19.97 -9.84
C TRP A 9 -5.29 -19.86 -11.34
N THR A 10 -6.41 -19.98 -12.04
CA THR A 10 -6.49 -19.71 -13.49
C THR A 10 -7.45 -18.57 -13.74
N SER A 11 -6.98 -17.52 -14.40
CA SER A 11 -7.85 -16.44 -14.87
C SER A 11 -8.53 -16.86 -16.17
N LEU A 12 -9.85 -16.83 -16.19
CA LEU A 12 -10.67 -17.17 -17.37
C LEU A 12 -11.01 -15.92 -18.18
N SER A 13 -11.29 -14.81 -17.48
CA SER A 13 -11.55 -13.51 -18.10
C SER A 13 -11.15 -12.40 -17.14
N LYS A 14 -10.84 -11.23 -17.69
CA LYS A 14 -10.47 -10.05 -16.93
C LYS A 14 -11.09 -8.80 -17.57
N GLN A 15 -11.75 -8.00 -16.74
CA GLN A 15 -12.36 -6.74 -17.14
C GLN A 15 -11.97 -5.63 -16.16
N ILE A 16 -11.57 -4.47 -16.67
CA ILE A 16 -11.42 -3.27 -15.86
C ILE A 16 -12.82 -2.71 -15.63
N VAL A 17 -13.21 -2.58 -14.36
CA VAL A 17 -14.53 -2.07 -13.95
C VAL A 17 -14.48 -0.68 -13.34
N TYR A 18 -13.31 -0.24 -12.91
CA TYR A 18 -13.07 1.11 -12.44
C TYR A 18 -11.59 1.47 -12.61
N ASP A 19 -11.32 2.68 -13.06
CA ASP A 19 -9.95 3.18 -13.24
C ASP A 19 -9.88 4.68 -12.97
N ASN A 20 -8.88 5.10 -12.20
CA ASN A 20 -8.53 6.49 -11.98
C ASN A 20 -7.02 6.64 -11.86
N LYS A 21 -6.52 7.82 -11.51
CA LYS A 21 -5.08 8.04 -11.43
C LYS A 21 -4.39 7.32 -10.27
N TRP A 22 -5.14 6.79 -9.29
CA TRP A 22 -4.59 6.13 -8.10
C TRP A 22 -4.79 4.62 -8.10
N ILE A 23 -5.92 4.13 -8.61
CA ILE A 23 -6.28 2.72 -8.56
C ILE A 23 -6.85 2.22 -9.88
N THR A 24 -6.67 0.94 -10.12
CA THR A 24 -7.41 0.18 -11.14
C THR A 24 -8.12 -0.98 -10.43
N VAL A 25 -9.41 -1.12 -10.67
CA VAL A 25 -10.19 -2.27 -10.17
C VAL A 25 -10.54 -3.17 -11.33
N THR A 26 -10.20 -4.47 -11.18
CA THR A 26 -10.54 -5.49 -12.17
C THR A 26 -11.49 -6.51 -11.58
N HIS A 27 -12.43 -6.96 -12.41
CA HIS A 27 -13.26 -8.13 -12.16
C HIS A 27 -12.72 -9.29 -12.99
N GLU A 28 -12.44 -10.41 -12.35
CA GLU A 28 -11.94 -11.62 -13.02
C GLU A 28 -12.85 -12.80 -12.74
N GLU A 29 -13.19 -13.56 -13.78
CA GLU A 29 -13.69 -14.91 -13.64
C GLU A 29 -12.50 -15.85 -13.54
N VAL A 30 -12.50 -16.74 -12.56
CA VAL A 30 -11.36 -17.58 -12.24
C VAL A 30 -11.76 -19.02 -12.00
N LEU A 31 -10.79 -19.94 -12.14
CA LEU A 31 -10.82 -21.24 -11.51
C LEU A 31 -10.03 -21.19 -10.20
N THR A 32 -10.66 -21.62 -9.13
CA THR A 32 -10.01 -21.77 -7.83
C THR A 32 -8.96 -22.87 -7.86
N PRO A 33 -8.04 -22.96 -6.88
CA PRO A 33 -7.11 -24.07 -6.78
C PRO A 33 -7.78 -25.46 -6.77
N GLY A 34 -9.02 -25.54 -6.26
CA GLY A 34 -9.82 -26.76 -6.25
C GLY A 34 -10.55 -27.05 -7.57
N GLY A 35 -10.39 -26.19 -8.60
CA GLY A 35 -10.98 -26.36 -9.92
C GLY A 35 -12.41 -25.85 -10.08
N SER A 36 -13.01 -25.26 -9.06
CA SER A 36 -14.34 -24.66 -9.15
C SER A 36 -14.28 -23.25 -9.75
N LYS A 37 -15.38 -22.85 -10.40
CA LYS A 37 -15.53 -21.47 -10.89
C LYS A 37 -15.76 -20.49 -9.73
N GLY A 38 -15.17 -19.31 -9.83
CA GLY A 38 -15.32 -18.21 -8.89
C GLY A 38 -15.09 -16.87 -9.56
N ILE A 39 -15.23 -15.82 -8.77
CA ILE A 39 -14.94 -14.45 -9.21
C ILE A 39 -13.90 -13.84 -8.27
N TYR A 40 -13.13 -12.89 -8.81
CA TYR A 40 -12.16 -12.13 -8.01
C TYR A 40 -12.21 -10.65 -8.38
N GLY A 41 -12.43 -9.80 -7.39
CA GLY A 41 -12.24 -8.36 -7.50
C GLY A 41 -10.83 -8.00 -7.00
N LYS A 42 -10.02 -7.39 -7.86
CA LYS A 42 -8.67 -6.96 -7.49
C LYS A 42 -8.55 -5.45 -7.57
N VAL A 43 -7.98 -4.85 -6.54
CA VAL A 43 -7.62 -3.43 -6.51
C VAL A 43 -6.11 -3.31 -6.68
N HIS A 44 -5.69 -2.69 -7.77
CA HIS A 44 -4.29 -2.38 -8.02
C HIS A 44 -4.02 -0.92 -7.67
N LEU A 45 -3.09 -0.70 -6.74
CA LEU A 45 -2.61 0.64 -6.36
C LEU A 45 -1.50 1.06 -7.33
N LYS A 46 -1.64 2.23 -7.94
CA LYS A 46 -0.67 2.74 -8.94
C LYS A 46 0.56 3.38 -8.32
N ASN A 47 0.54 3.63 -7.00
CA ASN A 47 1.65 4.20 -6.24
C ASN A 47 1.99 3.32 -5.04
N TYR A 48 3.17 3.49 -4.48
CA TYR A 48 3.49 2.96 -3.16
C TYR A 48 2.71 3.70 -2.09
N ALA A 49 2.23 2.95 -1.08
CA ALA A 49 1.84 3.50 0.21
C ALA A 49 3.04 3.40 1.14
N ILE A 50 3.44 4.51 1.73
CA ILE A 50 4.61 4.61 2.58
C ILE A 50 4.16 5.11 3.94
N GLY A 51 4.48 4.35 4.99
CA GLY A 51 4.32 4.75 6.38
C GLY A 51 5.67 4.90 7.04
N ILE A 52 5.82 5.90 7.91
CA ILE A 52 7.05 6.17 8.65
C ILE A 52 6.74 6.13 10.14
N VAL A 53 7.59 5.46 10.91
CA VAL A 53 7.57 5.52 12.37
C VAL A 53 8.83 6.25 12.81
N PRO A 54 8.78 7.58 12.97
CA PRO A 54 9.93 8.34 13.47
C PRO A 54 10.09 8.12 14.97
N VAL A 55 11.31 7.83 15.42
CA VAL A 55 11.59 7.63 16.82
C VAL A 55 12.80 8.47 17.20
N ASP A 56 12.67 9.31 18.23
CA ASP A 56 13.79 10.09 18.75
C ASP A 56 14.64 9.30 19.75
N LYS A 57 15.69 9.95 20.25
CA LYS A 57 16.61 9.36 21.24
C LYS A 57 15.94 8.98 22.57
N ASP A 58 14.81 9.60 22.89
CA ASP A 58 14.06 9.37 24.13
C ASP A 58 12.90 8.38 23.93
N GLY A 59 12.75 7.82 22.73
CA GLY A 59 11.72 6.84 22.39
C GLY A 59 10.36 7.46 22.03
N ASN A 60 10.29 8.78 21.82
CA ASN A 60 9.06 9.44 21.37
C ASN A 60 8.84 9.25 19.87
N THR A 61 7.59 9.21 19.48
CA THR A 61 7.17 9.19 18.08
C THR A 61 6.19 10.32 17.79
N TRP A 62 5.89 10.51 16.51
CA TRP A 62 4.96 11.53 16.05
C TRP A 62 3.79 10.88 15.33
N LEU A 63 2.60 11.35 15.66
CA LEU A 63 1.38 11.00 14.94
C LEU A 63 0.83 12.25 14.28
N VAL A 64 0.20 12.07 13.13
CA VAL A 64 -0.54 13.11 12.41
C VAL A 64 -2.02 12.78 12.43
N GLY A 65 -2.86 13.77 12.65
CA GLY A 65 -4.30 13.60 12.69
C GLY A 65 -4.97 14.22 11.47
N GLN A 66 -5.94 13.53 10.89
CA GLN A 66 -6.75 14.05 9.82
C GLN A 66 -8.11 13.35 9.75
N TYR A 67 -9.07 14.03 9.14
CA TYR A 67 -10.35 13.39 8.83
C TYR A 67 -10.18 12.47 7.62
N ARG A 68 -10.46 11.18 7.82
CA ARG A 68 -10.41 10.18 6.75
C ARG A 68 -11.80 10.02 6.12
N TYR A 69 -11.97 10.60 4.95
CA TYR A 69 -13.23 10.54 4.21
C TYR A 69 -13.78 9.12 4.01
N PRO A 70 -12.97 8.11 3.61
CA PRO A 70 -13.48 6.74 3.44
C PRO A 70 -13.95 6.07 4.72
N LEU A 71 -13.43 6.51 5.88
CA LEU A 71 -13.79 5.99 7.20
C LEU A 71 -14.90 6.81 7.86
N SER A 72 -15.15 8.01 7.35
CA SER A 72 -16.07 8.99 7.93
C SER A 72 -15.75 9.34 9.38
N GLU A 73 -14.45 9.37 9.72
CA GLU A 73 -13.99 9.68 11.08
C GLU A 73 -12.62 10.38 11.08
N TYR A 74 -12.31 11.04 12.19
CA TYR A 74 -10.99 11.61 12.44
C TYR A 74 -10.05 10.51 12.91
N SER A 75 -8.85 10.43 12.35
CA SER A 75 -7.89 9.36 12.63
C SER A 75 -6.52 9.94 12.97
N TRP A 76 -5.90 9.40 14.02
CA TRP A 76 -4.50 9.62 14.36
C TRP A 76 -3.65 8.50 13.77
N GLU A 77 -2.65 8.87 13.00
CA GLU A 77 -1.91 7.92 12.17
C GLU A 77 -0.40 8.23 12.22
N ILE A 78 0.39 7.24 11.87
CA ILE A 78 1.81 7.50 11.55
C ILE A 78 1.89 8.43 10.33
N PRO A 79 2.95 9.23 10.16
CA PRO A 79 3.20 9.95 8.92
C PRO A 79 3.16 9.01 7.73
N GLU A 80 2.35 9.34 6.75
CA GLU A 80 2.10 8.50 5.59
C GLU A 80 2.11 9.33 4.32
N GLY A 81 2.45 8.67 3.21
CA GLY A 81 2.38 9.30 1.90
C GLY A 81 2.49 8.30 0.78
N GLY A 82 2.51 8.81 -0.43
CA GLY A 82 2.64 8.02 -1.64
C GLY A 82 3.96 8.27 -2.36
N GLY A 83 4.42 7.25 -3.05
CA GLY A 83 5.56 7.36 -3.96
C GLY A 83 5.26 6.68 -5.29
N LEU A 84 5.73 7.28 -6.39
CA LEU A 84 5.63 6.64 -7.70
C LEU A 84 6.38 5.31 -7.68
N LEU A 85 5.84 4.29 -8.34
CA LEU A 85 6.42 2.94 -8.38
C LEU A 85 7.85 2.91 -8.94
N GLU A 86 8.20 3.86 -9.78
CA GLU A 86 9.51 4.01 -10.42
C GLU A 86 10.53 4.80 -9.58
N ASN A 87 10.11 5.43 -8.48
CA ASN A 87 10.96 6.22 -7.62
C ASN A 87 11.56 5.39 -6.48
N ASP A 88 12.67 5.89 -5.93
CA ASP A 88 13.28 5.30 -4.74
C ASP A 88 12.37 5.46 -3.51
N ILE A 89 12.06 4.33 -2.88
CA ILE A 89 11.17 4.27 -1.72
C ILE A 89 11.74 5.07 -0.54
N LEU A 90 13.06 4.97 -0.29
CA LEU A 90 13.70 5.71 0.80
C LEU A 90 13.61 7.22 0.58
N ALA A 91 13.89 7.69 -0.61
CA ALA A 91 13.79 9.11 -0.95
C ALA A 91 12.36 9.62 -0.77
N ALA A 92 11.36 8.84 -1.17
CA ALA A 92 9.95 9.16 -0.95
C ALA A 92 9.61 9.21 0.54
N ALA A 93 10.08 8.26 1.34
CA ALA A 93 9.87 8.26 2.80
C ALA A 93 10.51 9.48 3.47
N GLN A 94 11.72 9.86 3.07
CA GLN A 94 12.41 11.06 3.57
C GLN A 94 11.64 12.33 3.24
N ARG A 95 11.11 12.44 2.04
CA ARG A 95 10.29 13.56 1.60
C ARG A 95 9.01 13.66 2.43
N GLU A 96 8.28 12.55 2.60
CA GLU A 96 7.02 12.51 3.34
C GLU A 96 7.23 12.85 4.82
N LEU A 97 8.30 12.37 5.45
CA LEU A 97 8.62 12.72 6.83
C LEU A 97 8.81 14.22 6.99
N LYS A 98 9.51 14.84 6.06
CA LYS A 98 9.75 16.30 6.08
C LYS A 98 8.47 17.09 5.81
N GLU A 99 7.65 16.66 4.86
CA GLU A 99 6.40 17.32 4.48
C GLU A 99 5.35 17.21 5.59
N GLU A 100 5.19 16.03 6.17
CA GLU A 100 4.14 15.73 7.15
C GLU A 100 4.44 16.29 8.55
N VAL A 101 5.68 16.18 9.02
CA VAL A 101 6.06 16.55 10.40
C VAL A 101 7.27 17.47 10.50
N GLY A 102 7.87 17.87 9.39
CA GLY A 102 9.02 18.78 9.38
C GLY A 102 10.33 18.16 9.91
N LEU A 103 10.43 16.84 9.99
CA LEU A 103 11.57 16.13 10.52
C LEU A 103 12.47 15.55 9.44
N THR A 104 13.75 15.36 9.83
CA THR A 104 14.72 14.55 9.09
C THR A 104 15.26 13.49 10.02
N ALA A 105 15.73 12.37 9.44
CA ALA A 105 16.33 11.28 10.19
C ALA A 105 17.65 10.83 9.55
N ASN A 106 18.60 10.40 10.36
CA ASN A 106 19.92 9.94 9.91
C ASN A 106 19.95 8.43 9.66
N LYS A 107 19.12 7.67 10.37
CA LYS A 107 19.08 6.22 10.29
C LYS A 107 17.71 5.75 9.86
N TRP A 108 17.68 4.91 8.83
CA TRP A 108 16.46 4.36 8.25
C TRP A 108 16.52 2.84 8.19
N THR A 109 15.44 2.19 8.57
CA THR A 109 15.30 0.73 8.51
C THR A 109 13.93 0.40 7.97
N GLN A 110 13.87 -0.37 6.90
CA GLN A 110 12.61 -0.91 6.39
C GLN A 110 12.20 -2.10 7.26
N ILE A 111 11.02 -2.03 7.85
CA ILE A 111 10.50 -3.04 8.79
C ILE A 111 9.34 -3.86 8.22
N ALA A 112 8.72 -3.41 7.14
CA ALA A 112 7.62 -4.11 6.48
C ALA A 112 7.58 -3.82 4.98
N ARG A 113 6.89 -4.72 4.25
CA ARG A 113 6.58 -4.58 2.84
C ARG A 113 5.28 -5.29 2.51
#